data_3e65b3e5f9a813837278f471ec29a143
#
_entry.id   3e65b3e5f9a813837278f471ec29a143
#
_cell.length_a   1.000
_cell.length_b   1.000
_cell.length_c   1.000
_cell.angle_alpha   90.00
_cell.angle_beta   90.00
_cell.angle_gamma   90.00
#
_symmetry.space_group_name_H-M   'P 1'
#
loop_
_entity.id
_entity.type
_entity.pdbx_description
1 polymer ?
#
loop_
_entity_poly.entity_id
_entity_poly.type
_entity_poly.pdbx_seq_one_letter_code
_entity_poly.pdbx_strand_id
1 'polypeptide(L)'
;MAKQTINIGTTANDGTGDTLRDGADKINDNINELYTLLGDGSTLSISGDVTMSAGAVTIANDAVEFAMLENRYTAKSTTSSTSGTISIDWSAATTFEFTASLTGATTISFTNFKQGQVIGIYGLTGAQTITLDSDAATSDTFNRVGTSEYDGTGTNFLQVACVDDSATAVFNYSVITYTADTTP
;
A
#
# COMPACT_ATOMS: atom_id res chain seq x y z
N MET A 1 15.07 30.79 -6.58
CA MET A 1 16.12 31.76 -6.17
C MET A 1 16.47 31.50 -4.71
N ALA A 2 17.57 32.05 -4.21
CA ALA A 2 17.97 31.79 -2.82
C ALA A 2 17.49 32.97 -1.93
N LYS A 3 17.11 32.68 -0.70
CA LYS A 3 16.75 33.68 0.30
C LYS A 3 17.80 34.80 0.33
N GLN A 4 17.36 36.04 0.13
CA GLN A 4 18.21 37.21 0.30
C GLN A 4 18.27 37.61 1.78
N THR A 5 19.48 37.85 2.30
CA THR A 5 19.68 38.26 3.68
C THR A 5 19.95 39.76 3.72
N ILE A 6 19.22 40.49 4.56
CA ILE A 6 19.48 41.91 4.82
C ILE A 6 20.73 42.00 5.67
N ASN A 7 21.71 42.82 5.20
CA ASN A 7 22.88 43.14 6.01
C ASN A 7 22.52 44.30 6.95
N ILE A 8 22.45 44.03 8.25
CA ILE A 8 22.12 45.03 9.27
C ILE A 8 23.36 45.80 9.82
N GLY A 9 24.55 45.54 9.26
CA GLY A 9 25.81 46.05 9.78
C GLY A 9 26.31 45.25 10.98
N THR A 10 27.42 45.69 11.59
CA THR A 10 28.01 45.07 12.79
C THR A 10 27.65 45.80 14.06
N THR A 11 27.48 47.14 14.01
CA THR A 11 27.04 47.99 15.09
C THR A 11 26.08 49.07 14.61
N ALA A 12 25.26 49.62 15.48
CA ALA A 12 24.30 50.68 15.11
C ALA A 12 25.02 51.87 14.49
N ASN A 13 24.56 52.34 13.32
CA ASN A 13 25.08 53.51 12.59
C ASN A 13 26.52 53.37 12.08
N ASP A 14 27.04 52.16 11.88
CA ASP A 14 28.41 51.93 11.39
C ASP A 14 28.57 52.14 9.87
N GLY A 15 27.44 52.34 9.15
CA GLY A 15 27.44 52.58 7.72
C GLY A 15 27.77 51.32 6.86
N THR A 16 27.87 50.14 7.47
CA THR A 16 28.24 48.90 6.78
C THR A 16 27.04 48.00 6.41
N GLY A 17 25.82 48.35 6.87
CA GLY A 17 24.58 47.67 6.53
C GLY A 17 24.01 48.06 5.16
N ASP A 18 23.01 47.32 4.72
CA ASP A 18 22.24 47.68 3.54
C ASP A 18 21.55 49.06 3.72
N THR A 19 21.40 49.82 2.65
CA THR A 19 20.55 50.97 2.67
C THR A 19 19.10 50.57 2.94
N LEU A 20 18.25 51.50 3.42
CA LEU A 20 16.83 51.24 3.62
C LEU A 20 16.15 50.74 2.32
N ARG A 21 16.58 51.28 1.18
CA ARG A 21 16.06 50.84 -0.13
C ARG A 21 16.50 49.42 -0.45
N ASP A 22 17.81 49.11 -0.34
CA ASP A 22 18.33 47.79 -0.65
C ASP A 22 17.74 46.69 0.28
N GLY A 23 17.57 47.04 1.56
CA GLY A 23 16.91 46.15 2.49
C GLY A 23 15.44 45.90 2.16
N ALA A 24 14.70 46.95 1.74
CA ALA A 24 13.33 46.81 1.34
C ALA A 24 13.17 46.03 0.03
N ASP A 25 14.08 46.22 -0.94
CA ASP A 25 14.09 45.43 -2.18
C ASP A 25 14.30 43.95 -1.89
N LYS A 26 15.25 43.58 -1.00
CA LYS A 26 15.46 42.20 -0.56
C LYS A 26 14.23 41.57 0.12
N ILE A 27 13.47 42.34 0.91
CA ILE A 27 12.22 41.90 1.52
C ILE A 27 11.20 41.60 0.43
N ASN A 28 11.01 42.57 -0.51
CA ASN A 28 10.06 42.42 -1.59
C ASN A 28 10.37 41.20 -2.47
N ASP A 29 11.64 40.98 -2.80
CA ASP A 29 12.08 39.85 -3.59
C ASP A 29 11.79 38.52 -2.88
N ASN A 30 12.12 38.41 -1.59
CA ASN A 30 11.82 37.21 -0.80
C ASN A 30 10.30 36.96 -0.70
N ILE A 31 9.51 38.01 -0.54
CA ILE A 31 8.04 37.91 -0.50
C ILE A 31 7.49 37.50 -1.87
N ASN A 32 7.98 38.10 -2.96
CA ASN A 32 7.59 37.74 -4.32
C ASN A 32 7.90 36.27 -4.64
N GLU A 33 9.01 35.74 -4.16
CA GLU A 33 9.33 34.30 -4.29
C GLU A 33 8.31 33.44 -3.54
N LEU A 34 7.93 33.82 -2.31
CA LEU A 34 6.90 33.14 -1.54
C LEU A 34 5.55 33.17 -2.25
N TYR A 35 5.13 34.33 -2.76
CA TYR A 35 3.88 34.45 -3.52
C TYR A 35 3.91 33.65 -4.83
N THR A 36 5.06 33.60 -5.50
CA THR A 36 5.23 32.79 -6.72
C THR A 36 5.11 31.29 -6.40
N LEU A 37 5.64 30.86 -5.25
CA LEU A 37 5.61 29.45 -4.83
C LEU A 37 4.26 29.04 -4.24
N LEU A 38 3.64 29.92 -3.45
CA LEU A 38 2.46 29.60 -2.64
C LEU A 38 1.15 30.18 -3.22
N GLY A 39 1.21 30.98 -4.28
CA GLY A 39 0.07 31.69 -4.85
C GLY A 39 -0.13 33.10 -4.28
N ASP A 40 -0.93 33.93 -4.95
CA ASP A 40 -1.07 35.38 -4.73
C ASP A 40 -2.15 35.77 -3.70
N GLY A 41 -2.42 34.91 -2.73
CA GLY A 41 -3.10 35.32 -1.51
C GLY A 41 -4.54 34.88 -1.29
N SER A 42 -5.24 34.24 -2.23
CA SER A 42 -6.54 33.64 -1.95
C SER A 42 -6.51 32.11 -1.98
N THR A 43 -5.46 31.55 -2.54
CA THR A 43 -5.34 30.09 -2.67
C THR A 43 -3.88 29.69 -2.58
N LEU A 44 -3.54 28.81 -1.64
CA LEU A 44 -2.25 28.13 -1.63
C LEU A 44 -2.21 27.25 -2.88
N SER A 45 -1.39 27.61 -3.87
CA SER A 45 -1.23 26.82 -5.09
C SER A 45 -0.14 25.79 -4.90
N ILE A 46 -0.53 24.59 -4.51
CA ILE A 46 0.30 23.41 -4.71
C ILE A 46 -0.04 22.93 -6.13
N SER A 47 0.91 23.05 -7.06
CA SER A 47 0.68 22.65 -8.45
C SER A 47 1.01 21.18 -8.65
N GLY A 48 0.28 20.51 -9.53
CA GLY A 48 0.45 19.11 -9.88
C GLY A 48 -0.74 18.26 -9.45
N ASP A 49 -0.46 17.04 -9.04
CA ASP A 49 -1.47 16.02 -8.72
C ASP A 49 -2.27 16.31 -7.45
N VAL A 50 -1.79 17.25 -6.65
CA VAL A 50 -2.48 17.71 -5.43
C VAL A 50 -2.69 19.22 -5.55
N THR A 51 -3.91 19.67 -5.34
CA THR A 51 -4.26 21.08 -5.27
C THR A 51 -4.92 21.43 -3.95
N MET A 52 -4.74 22.64 -3.46
CA MET A 52 -5.44 23.14 -2.28
C MET A 52 -6.19 24.43 -2.66
N SER A 53 -7.48 24.48 -2.39
CA SER A 53 -8.32 25.65 -2.61
C SER A 53 -9.27 25.84 -1.45
N ALA A 54 -9.33 27.06 -0.91
CA ALA A 54 -10.19 27.42 0.22
C ALA A 54 -10.11 26.45 1.42
N GLY A 55 -8.92 25.91 1.69
CA GLY A 55 -8.68 24.94 2.77
C GLY A 55 -9.05 23.48 2.43
N ALA A 56 -9.60 23.22 1.24
CA ALA A 56 -9.85 21.86 0.76
C ALA A 56 -8.65 21.35 -0.06
N VAL A 57 -8.17 20.16 0.27
CA VAL A 57 -7.16 19.44 -0.52
C VAL A 57 -7.86 18.55 -1.52
N THR A 58 -7.52 18.67 -2.79
CA THR A 58 -8.04 17.83 -3.86
C THR A 58 -6.88 17.11 -4.53
N ILE A 59 -6.99 15.78 -4.63
CA ILE A 59 -6.11 14.96 -5.46
C ILE A 59 -6.76 14.90 -6.85
N ALA A 60 -6.01 15.23 -7.90
CA ALA A 60 -6.51 15.18 -9.27
C ALA A 60 -6.93 13.74 -9.64
N ASN A 61 -7.86 13.63 -10.58
CA ASN A 61 -8.16 12.32 -11.15
C ASN A 61 -6.89 11.75 -11.80
N ASP A 62 -6.70 10.44 -11.65
CA ASP A 62 -5.52 9.70 -12.15
C ASP A 62 -4.17 10.13 -11.55
N ALA A 63 -4.17 10.95 -10.48
CA ALA A 63 -2.96 11.37 -9.78
C ALA A 63 -2.31 10.25 -8.95
N VAL A 64 -3.11 9.28 -8.50
CA VAL A 64 -2.58 8.08 -7.81
C VAL A 64 -2.40 6.98 -8.84
N GLU A 65 -1.20 6.88 -9.36
CA GLU A 65 -0.84 5.85 -10.32
C GLU A 65 -0.53 4.50 -9.65
N PHE A 66 -0.55 3.43 -10.45
CA PHE A 66 -0.28 2.08 -9.98
C PHE A 66 1.07 1.95 -9.25
N ALA A 67 2.09 2.68 -9.70
CA ALA A 67 3.41 2.71 -9.08
C ALA A 67 3.45 3.36 -7.68
N MET A 68 2.44 4.14 -7.31
CA MET A 68 2.32 4.80 -6.01
C MET A 68 1.63 3.93 -4.96
N LEU A 69 1.03 2.82 -5.39
CA LEU A 69 0.38 1.89 -4.48
C LEU A 69 1.41 1.02 -3.78
N GLU A 70 1.12 0.64 -2.54
CA GLU A 70 1.95 -0.32 -1.81
C GLU A 70 2.09 -1.64 -2.59
N ASN A 71 3.22 -2.32 -2.43
CA ASN A 71 3.51 -3.60 -3.07
C ASN A 71 2.39 -4.62 -2.89
N ARG A 72 1.68 -4.62 -1.76
CA ARG A 72 0.55 -5.52 -1.52
C ARG A 72 -0.55 -5.43 -2.58
N TYR A 73 -0.71 -4.28 -3.26
CA TYR A 73 -1.72 -4.07 -4.29
C TYR A 73 -1.17 -4.25 -5.71
N THR A 74 0.14 -4.24 -5.87
CA THR A 74 0.80 -4.22 -7.18
C THR A 74 1.69 -5.43 -7.42
N ALA A 75 2.10 -6.14 -6.38
CA ALA A 75 2.99 -7.28 -6.47
C ALA A 75 2.23 -8.61 -6.34
N LYS A 76 2.77 -9.63 -7.00
CA LYS A 76 2.45 -11.03 -6.77
C LYS A 76 3.56 -11.66 -5.93
N SER A 77 3.19 -12.36 -4.86
CA SER A 77 4.13 -13.17 -4.08
C SER A 77 4.08 -14.61 -4.56
N THR A 78 5.23 -15.26 -4.69
CA THR A 78 5.33 -16.64 -5.15
C THR A 78 6.00 -17.54 -4.11
N THR A 79 5.56 -18.79 -4.01
CA THR A 79 6.21 -19.80 -3.20
C THR A 79 6.41 -21.09 -3.99
N SER A 80 7.55 -21.75 -3.80
CA SER A 80 7.85 -23.08 -4.33
C SER A 80 7.85 -24.15 -3.21
N SER A 81 7.44 -23.80 -2.00
CA SER A 81 7.32 -24.74 -0.89
C SER A 81 6.23 -25.77 -1.16
N THR A 82 6.50 -27.02 -0.85
CA THR A 82 5.64 -28.15 -1.20
C THR A 82 5.03 -28.85 0.01
N SER A 83 5.37 -28.46 1.23
CA SER A 83 4.85 -29.06 2.47
C SER A 83 5.19 -28.21 3.70
N GLY A 84 4.63 -28.57 4.84
CA GLY A 84 4.85 -27.91 6.13
C GLY A 84 4.09 -26.60 6.26
N THR A 85 4.54 -25.72 7.15
CA THR A 85 3.90 -24.41 7.35
C THR A 85 4.43 -23.40 6.33
N ILE A 86 3.51 -22.82 5.56
CA ILE A 86 3.80 -21.81 4.54
C ILE A 86 3.12 -20.52 4.99
N SER A 87 3.94 -19.50 5.31
CA SER A 87 3.41 -18.19 5.73
C SER A 87 2.99 -17.36 4.53
N ILE A 88 1.80 -16.79 4.61
CA ILE A 88 1.20 -15.87 3.65
C ILE A 88 1.07 -14.52 4.34
N ASP A 89 1.99 -13.62 4.02
CA ASP A 89 2.04 -12.27 4.58
C ASP A 89 1.13 -11.32 3.78
N TRP A 90 -0.03 -10.95 4.36
CA TRP A 90 -1.01 -10.10 3.71
C TRP A 90 -0.55 -8.64 3.52
N SER A 91 0.54 -8.24 4.18
CA SER A 91 1.15 -6.94 3.95
C SER A 91 2.02 -6.91 2.68
N ALA A 92 2.45 -8.07 2.19
CA ALA A 92 3.37 -8.17 1.05
C ALA A 92 2.66 -8.16 -0.30
N ALA A 93 1.46 -8.78 -0.40
CA ALA A 93 0.72 -8.88 -1.66
C ALA A 93 -0.76 -9.19 -1.41
N THR A 94 -1.61 -9.00 -2.43
CA THR A 94 -2.98 -9.51 -2.48
C THR A 94 -3.12 -10.77 -3.33
N THR A 95 -2.09 -11.07 -4.11
CA THR A 95 -2.04 -12.26 -4.99
C THR A 95 -0.84 -13.10 -4.62
N PHE A 96 -1.10 -14.38 -4.31
CA PHE A 96 -0.09 -15.38 -3.98
C PHE A 96 -0.18 -16.54 -4.97
N GLU A 97 0.96 -17.09 -5.33
CA GLU A 97 1.01 -18.20 -6.28
C GLU A 97 1.92 -19.32 -5.78
N PHE A 98 1.39 -20.53 -5.75
CA PHE A 98 2.16 -21.73 -5.56
C PHE A 98 2.68 -22.19 -6.93
N THR A 99 4.00 -22.24 -7.08
CA THR A 99 4.66 -22.60 -8.35
C THR A 99 5.03 -24.09 -8.42
N ALA A 100 4.81 -24.84 -7.34
CA ALA A 100 5.08 -26.27 -7.26
C ALA A 100 3.91 -27.01 -6.60
N SER A 101 3.66 -28.26 -7.04
CA SER A 101 2.67 -29.14 -6.43
C SER A 101 3.03 -29.50 -5.00
N LEU A 102 2.04 -29.56 -4.14
CA LEU A 102 2.20 -30.02 -2.76
C LEU A 102 2.54 -31.52 -2.73
N THR A 103 3.56 -31.88 -1.96
CA THR A 103 4.04 -33.26 -1.80
C THR A 103 3.84 -33.81 -0.40
N GLY A 104 3.40 -32.98 0.55
CA GLY A 104 3.11 -33.33 1.93
C GLY A 104 2.03 -32.44 2.54
N ALA A 105 1.55 -32.86 3.72
CA ALA A 105 0.59 -32.03 4.48
C ALA A 105 1.08 -30.60 4.66
N THR A 106 0.22 -29.63 4.39
CA THR A 106 0.57 -28.22 4.33
C THR A 106 -0.37 -27.39 5.20
N THR A 107 0.22 -26.54 6.03
CA THR A 107 -0.51 -25.50 6.76
C THR A 107 -0.23 -24.15 6.08
N ILE A 108 -1.28 -23.51 5.59
CA ILE A 108 -1.21 -22.14 5.09
C ILE A 108 -1.51 -21.22 6.27
N SER A 109 -0.49 -20.49 6.74
CA SER A 109 -0.57 -19.62 7.92
C SER A 109 -0.58 -18.16 7.50
N PHE A 110 -1.65 -17.44 7.85
CA PHE A 110 -1.86 -16.05 7.52
C PHE A 110 -1.25 -15.12 8.56
N THR A 111 -0.51 -14.11 8.09
CA THR A 111 0.12 -13.09 8.94
C THR A 111 -0.17 -11.68 8.44
N ASN A 112 -0.11 -10.69 9.32
CA ASN A 112 -0.30 -9.26 8.99
C ASN A 112 -1.63 -8.94 8.26
N PHE A 113 -2.66 -9.74 8.49
CA PHE A 113 -3.99 -9.52 7.92
C PHE A 113 -4.71 -8.36 8.62
N LYS A 114 -5.64 -7.71 7.90
CA LYS A 114 -6.51 -6.68 8.41
C LYS A 114 -7.95 -6.91 7.99
N GLN A 115 -8.89 -6.54 8.86
CA GLN A 115 -10.31 -6.60 8.56
C GLN A 115 -10.63 -5.90 7.23
N GLY A 116 -11.42 -6.55 6.41
CA GLY A 116 -11.84 -6.06 5.09
C GLY A 116 -10.86 -6.39 3.96
N GLN A 117 -9.66 -6.92 4.24
CA GLN A 117 -8.75 -7.40 3.20
C GLN A 117 -9.25 -8.70 2.56
N VAL A 118 -8.97 -8.84 1.27
CA VAL A 118 -9.21 -10.05 0.49
C VAL A 118 -7.93 -10.40 -0.26
N ILE A 119 -7.54 -11.66 -0.22
CA ILE A 119 -6.42 -12.19 -1.00
C ILE A 119 -6.85 -13.34 -1.89
N GLY A 120 -6.08 -13.57 -2.95
CA GLY A 120 -6.19 -14.73 -3.82
C GLY A 120 -4.94 -15.59 -3.80
N ILE A 121 -5.08 -16.89 -3.57
CA ILE A 121 -4.00 -17.87 -3.60
C ILE A 121 -4.23 -18.81 -4.79
N TYR A 122 -3.32 -18.80 -5.73
CA TYR A 122 -3.39 -19.52 -7.01
C TYR A 122 -2.42 -20.69 -7.04
N GLY A 123 -2.64 -21.62 -7.97
CA GLY A 123 -1.71 -22.70 -8.26
C GLY A 123 -1.65 -23.80 -7.22
N LEU A 124 -2.60 -23.84 -6.29
CA LEU A 124 -2.67 -24.92 -5.31
C LEU A 124 -3.02 -26.23 -5.99
N THR A 125 -2.11 -27.20 -5.95
CA THR A 125 -2.26 -28.54 -6.56
C THR A 125 -1.50 -29.60 -5.77
N GLY A 126 -1.85 -30.88 -5.93
CA GLY A 126 -1.27 -32.01 -5.19
C GLY A 126 -2.26 -32.60 -4.19
N ALA A 127 -2.40 -33.93 -4.18
CA ALA A 127 -3.37 -34.67 -3.36
C ALA A 127 -2.94 -34.76 -1.88
N GLN A 128 -2.83 -33.61 -1.23
CA GLN A 128 -2.37 -33.47 0.15
C GLN A 128 -3.42 -32.76 1.02
N THR A 129 -3.33 -32.96 2.32
CA THR A 129 -4.17 -32.20 3.28
C THR A 129 -3.69 -30.76 3.39
N ILE A 130 -4.61 -29.81 3.24
CA ILE A 130 -4.38 -28.40 3.50
C ILE A 130 -5.12 -28.01 4.78
N THR A 131 -4.40 -27.36 5.69
CA THR A 131 -4.95 -26.73 6.90
C THR A 131 -4.76 -25.23 6.76
N LEU A 132 -5.78 -24.44 7.10
CA LEU A 132 -5.68 -22.99 7.22
C LEU A 132 -5.41 -22.64 8.68
N ASP A 133 -4.57 -21.66 8.91
CA ASP A 133 -4.14 -21.19 10.23
C ASP A 133 -3.81 -19.70 10.15
N SER A 134 -3.67 -19.04 11.29
CA SER A 134 -3.25 -17.64 11.33
C SER A 134 -2.39 -17.36 12.58
N ASP A 135 -1.76 -16.19 12.61
CA ASP A 135 -1.03 -15.67 13.77
C ASP A 135 -1.96 -14.93 14.78
N ALA A 136 -3.27 -15.18 14.75
CA ALA A 136 -4.21 -14.62 15.71
C ALA A 136 -3.82 -14.98 17.16
N ALA A 137 -3.87 -14.00 18.06
CA ALA A 137 -3.30 -14.13 19.40
C ALA A 137 -4.01 -15.18 20.29
N THR A 138 -5.29 -15.47 20.03
CA THR A 138 -6.11 -16.37 20.87
C THR A 138 -6.67 -17.56 20.09
N SER A 139 -7.33 -17.30 18.96
CA SER A 139 -7.90 -18.33 18.08
C SER A 139 -8.28 -17.75 16.74
N ASP A 140 -8.46 -18.62 15.77
CA ASP A 140 -9.00 -18.29 14.47
C ASP A 140 -10.21 -19.14 14.11
N THR A 141 -11.02 -18.63 13.20
CA THR A 141 -12.17 -19.33 12.65
C THR A 141 -12.18 -19.18 11.14
N PHE A 142 -12.23 -20.29 10.43
CA PHE A 142 -12.29 -20.35 8.99
C PHE A 142 -13.66 -20.84 8.52
N ASN A 143 -14.45 -19.97 7.93
CA ASN A 143 -15.76 -20.27 7.38
C ASN A 143 -15.66 -20.50 5.88
N ARG A 144 -16.01 -21.70 5.43
CA ARG A 144 -16.08 -21.98 4.00
C ARG A 144 -17.34 -21.37 3.37
N VAL A 145 -17.18 -20.59 2.33
CA VAL A 145 -18.26 -20.03 1.52
C VAL A 145 -18.45 -20.90 0.28
N GLY A 146 -19.65 -21.43 0.11
CA GLY A 146 -19.97 -22.40 -0.94
C GLY A 146 -19.70 -23.85 -0.53
N THR A 147 -19.82 -24.76 -1.49
CA THR A 147 -19.71 -26.21 -1.29
C THR A 147 -18.47 -26.86 -1.88
N SER A 148 -17.72 -26.10 -2.69
CA SER A 148 -16.49 -26.62 -3.31
C SER A 148 -15.40 -26.87 -2.27
N GLU A 149 -14.69 -27.97 -2.46
CA GLU A 149 -13.56 -28.39 -1.63
C GLU A 149 -12.27 -28.38 -2.44
N TYR A 150 -11.14 -28.44 -1.76
CA TYR A 150 -9.86 -28.57 -2.40
C TYR A 150 -9.80 -29.90 -3.17
N ASP A 151 -9.50 -29.80 -4.46
CA ASP A 151 -9.30 -30.97 -5.32
C ASP A 151 -7.79 -31.10 -5.63
N GLY A 152 -7.13 -32.02 -4.95
CA GLY A 152 -5.71 -32.26 -5.13
C GLY A 152 -5.31 -32.80 -6.51
N THR A 153 -6.27 -33.23 -7.34
CA THR A 153 -6.03 -33.67 -8.73
C THR A 153 -6.12 -32.51 -9.74
N GLY A 154 -6.74 -31.40 -9.33
CA GLY A 154 -6.88 -30.17 -10.11
C GLY A 154 -5.99 -29.05 -9.63
N THR A 155 -6.04 -27.93 -10.32
CA THR A 155 -5.43 -26.67 -9.86
C THR A 155 -6.50 -25.84 -9.17
N ASN A 156 -6.22 -25.40 -7.96
CA ASN A 156 -7.18 -24.68 -7.16
C ASN A 156 -6.79 -23.22 -6.97
N PHE A 157 -7.80 -22.37 -6.90
CA PHE A 157 -7.76 -21.00 -6.44
C PHE A 157 -8.47 -20.93 -5.10
N LEU A 158 -7.81 -20.38 -4.10
CA LEU A 158 -8.35 -20.11 -2.79
C LEU A 158 -8.48 -18.59 -2.63
N GLN A 159 -9.71 -18.11 -2.48
CA GLN A 159 -9.98 -16.72 -2.10
C GLN A 159 -10.26 -16.65 -0.61
N VAL A 160 -9.61 -15.75 0.11
CA VAL A 160 -9.78 -15.57 1.55
C VAL A 160 -10.05 -14.11 1.87
N ALA A 161 -11.09 -13.85 2.66
CA ALA A 161 -11.43 -12.54 3.19
C ALA A 161 -11.26 -12.54 4.70
N CYS A 162 -10.56 -11.56 5.26
CA CYS A 162 -10.51 -11.31 6.70
C CYS A 162 -11.76 -10.54 7.12
N VAL A 163 -12.59 -11.14 7.95
CA VAL A 163 -13.83 -10.54 8.47
C VAL A 163 -13.59 -9.83 9.80
N ASP A 164 -12.68 -10.39 10.61
CA ASP A 164 -12.29 -9.84 11.92
C ASP A 164 -10.79 -10.09 12.12
N ASP A 165 -10.02 -9.07 12.47
CA ASP A 165 -8.59 -9.12 12.75
C ASP A 165 -8.26 -8.97 14.25
N SER A 166 -9.24 -9.21 15.11
CA SER A 166 -9.04 -9.23 16.57
C SER A 166 -8.23 -10.46 17.04
N ALA A 167 -8.02 -10.57 18.34
CA ALA A 167 -7.34 -11.73 18.93
C ALA A 167 -8.04 -13.08 18.63
N THR A 168 -9.33 -13.06 18.25
CA THR A 168 -10.13 -14.17 17.76
C THR A 168 -10.49 -13.95 16.30
N ALA A 169 -9.53 -14.10 15.41
CA ALA A 169 -9.67 -13.74 14.00
C ALA A 169 -10.72 -14.62 13.27
N VAL A 170 -11.43 -13.99 12.32
CA VAL A 170 -12.45 -14.68 11.52
C VAL A 170 -12.17 -14.46 10.04
N PHE A 171 -12.10 -15.56 9.31
CA PHE A 171 -11.89 -15.58 7.86
C PHE A 171 -13.04 -16.30 7.17
N ASN A 172 -13.46 -15.73 6.04
CA ASN A 172 -14.32 -16.43 5.09
C ASN A 172 -13.48 -16.84 3.88
N TYR A 173 -13.60 -18.09 3.42
CA TYR A 173 -12.84 -18.54 2.26
C TYR A 173 -13.70 -19.34 1.28
N SER A 174 -13.31 -19.33 0.02
CA SER A 174 -13.89 -20.16 -1.02
C SER A 174 -12.79 -20.87 -1.82
N VAL A 175 -13.08 -22.08 -2.29
CA VAL A 175 -12.19 -22.86 -3.15
C VAL A 175 -12.82 -22.99 -4.52
N ILE A 176 -12.04 -22.78 -5.58
CA ILE A 176 -12.48 -22.94 -6.96
C ILE A 176 -11.41 -23.75 -7.69
N THR A 177 -11.79 -24.92 -8.22
CA THR A 177 -10.91 -25.67 -9.12
C THR A 177 -11.01 -25.07 -10.51
N TYR A 178 -9.88 -24.85 -11.16
CA TYR A 178 -9.83 -24.29 -12.51
C TYR A 178 -8.84 -25.06 -13.40
N THR A 179 -9.07 -24.95 -14.69
CA THR A 179 -8.16 -25.47 -15.73
C THR A 179 -7.71 -24.27 -16.56
N ALA A 180 -6.43 -24.22 -16.91
CA ALA A 180 -5.94 -23.21 -17.82
C ALA A 180 -6.65 -23.34 -19.18
N ASP A 181 -7.34 -22.30 -19.59
CA ASP A 181 -7.91 -22.21 -20.95
C ASP A 181 -6.87 -21.55 -21.85
N THR A 182 -6.38 -22.28 -22.84
CA THR A 182 -5.39 -21.80 -23.81
C THR A 182 -6.04 -21.30 -25.10
N THR A 183 -7.36 -21.41 -25.19
CA THR A 183 -8.17 -20.98 -26.34
C THR A 183 -9.35 -20.13 -25.89
N PRO A 184 -9.12 -18.86 -25.51
CA PRO A 184 -10.20 -17.96 -25.13
C PRO A 184 -11.07 -17.57 -26.32
#